data_a0ba00a328862474c0b1d6ce1524acb2
#
_entry.id   a0ba00a328862474c0b1d6ce1524acb2
#
_cell.length_a   1.000
_cell.length_b   1.000
_cell.length_c   1.000
_cell.angle_alpha   90.00
_cell.angle_beta   90.00
_cell.angle_gamma   90.00
#
_symmetry.space_group_name_H-M   'P 1'
#
loop_
_entity.id
_entity.type
_entity.pdbx_description
1 polymer ?
#
loop_
_entity_poly.entity_id
_entity_poly.type
_entity_poly.pdbx_seq_one_letter_code
_entity_poly.pdbx_strand_id
1 'polypeptide(L)' 'MEMQRKFKAKHPDALIVMRCGDFYELLDKDAEVAASVLGITLTKHNDTGDKIAAFPYHALDAYLPKLIRAGHRVAICDGC' A
#
# COMPACT_ATOMS: atom_id res chain seq x y z
N MET A 1 -4.23 9.67 5.91
CA MET A 1 -4.43 9.61 4.46
C MET A 1 -3.74 10.74 3.69
N GLU A 2 -3.74 11.96 4.22
CA GLU A 2 -3.01 13.05 3.57
C GLU A 2 -1.53 12.78 3.41
N MET A 3 -0.90 12.17 4.42
CA MET A 3 0.53 11.87 4.37
C MET A 3 0.86 10.90 3.23
N GLN A 4 0.03 9.88 3.01
CA GLN A 4 0.21 8.97 1.89
C GLN A 4 0.11 9.69 0.56
N ARG A 5 -0.84 10.61 0.42
CA ARG A 5 -0.99 11.41 -0.79
C ARG A 5 0.20 12.32 -1.05
N LYS A 6 0.77 12.90 0.02
CA LYS A 6 1.99 13.70 -0.10
C LYS A 6 3.18 12.87 -0.58
N PHE A 7 3.35 11.66 -0.02
CA PHE A 7 4.40 10.76 -0.48
C PHE A 7 4.17 10.32 -1.91
N LYS A 8 2.92 10.04 -2.28
CA LYS A 8 2.58 9.66 -3.65
C LYS A 8 2.88 10.78 -4.63
N ALA A 9 2.64 12.03 -4.24
CA ALA A 9 2.95 13.18 -5.08
C ALA A 9 4.47 13.31 -5.34
N LYS A 10 5.29 12.94 -4.35
CA LYS A 10 6.75 12.95 -4.49
C LYS A 10 7.27 11.74 -5.28
N HIS A 11 6.56 10.62 -5.22
CA HIS A 11 6.97 9.36 -5.82
C HIS A 11 5.81 8.75 -6.61
N PRO A 12 5.36 9.40 -7.70
CA PRO A 12 4.17 8.95 -8.42
C PRO A 12 4.32 7.58 -9.07
N ASP A 13 5.56 7.14 -9.32
CA ASP A 13 5.84 5.85 -9.93
C ASP A 13 5.98 4.72 -8.92
N ALA A 14 5.91 5.03 -7.63
CA ALA A 14 6.10 4.05 -6.57
C ALA A 14 4.78 3.69 -5.89
N LEU A 15 4.69 2.44 -5.45
CA LEU A 15 3.61 2.03 -4.55
C LEU A 15 3.95 2.53 -3.16
N ILE A 16 3.09 3.34 -2.58
CA ILE A 16 3.32 3.88 -1.24
C ILE A 16 2.73 2.93 -0.21
N VAL A 17 3.59 2.29 0.54
CA VAL A 17 3.21 1.36 1.60
C VAL A 17 3.37 2.06 2.93
N MET A 18 2.27 2.41 3.56
CA MET A 18 2.26 3.17 4.81
C MET A 18 2.06 2.26 6.00
N ARG A 19 2.97 2.34 6.96
CA ARG A 19 2.82 1.56 8.19
C ARG A 19 1.88 2.28 9.16
N CYS A 20 0.81 1.57 9.53
CA CYS A 20 -0.19 2.04 10.47
C CYS A 20 -0.33 1.00 11.57
N GLY A 21 0.36 1.20 12.70
CA GLY A 21 0.36 0.25 13.79
C GLY A 21 0.95 -1.10 13.38
N ASP A 22 0.15 -2.15 13.46
CA ASP A 22 0.58 -3.52 13.12
C ASP A 22 0.34 -3.89 11.66
N PHE A 23 -0.09 -2.92 10.83
CA PHE A 23 -0.42 -3.17 9.44
C PHE A 23 0.29 -2.20 8.51
N TYR A 24 0.52 -2.66 7.29
CA TYR A 24 0.86 -1.79 6.17
C TYR A 24 -0.38 -1.59 5.33
N GLU A 25 -0.59 -0.37 4.85
CA GLU A 25 -1.75 0.00 4.05
C GLU A 25 -1.33 0.66 2.75
N LEU A 26 -2.10 0.39 1.69
CA LEU A 26 -1.98 1.07 0.40
C LEU A 26 -3.35 1.65 0.05
N LEU A 27 -3.37 2.75 -0.69
CA LEU A 27 -4.60 3.47 -1.05
C LEU A 27 -4.79 3.54 -2.55
N ASP A 28 -6.04 3.63 -2.97
CA ASP A 28 -6.46 3.90 -4.34
C ASP A 28 -5.86 2.91 -5.35
N LYS A 29 -5.19 3.40 -6.38
CA LYS A 29 -4.60 2.56 -7.42
C LYS A 29 -3.52 1.65 -6.87
N ASP A 30 -2.76 2.11 -5.88
CA ASP A 30 -1.73 1.30 -5.24
C ASP A 30 -2.37 0.12 -4.52
N ALA A 31 -3.52 0.34 -3.89
CA ALA A 31 -4.28 -0.73 -3.25
C ALA A 31 -4.77 -1.75 -4.27
N GLU A 32 -5.27 -1.30 -5.43
CA GLU A 32 -5.70 -2.19 -6.49
C GLU A 32 -4.56 -3.06 -7.02
N VAL A 33 -3.41 -2.44 -7.26
CA VAL A 33 -2.23 -3.16 -7.73
C VAL A 33 -1.78 -4.19 -6.70
N ALA A 34 -1.67 -3.79 -5.44
CA ALA A 34 -1.25 -4.69 -4.38
C ALA A 34 -2.22 -5.86 -4.20
N ALA A 35 -3.51 -5.59 -4.23
CA ALA A 35 -4.52 -6.64 -4.11
C ALA A 35 -4.39 -7.65 -5.24
N SER A 36 -4.14 -7.19 -6.45
CA SER A 36 -3.98 -8.05 -7.62
C SER A 36 -2.69 -8.87 -7.55
N VAL A 37 -1.58 -8.23 -7.22
CA VAL A 37 -0.26 -8.88 -7.21
C VAL A 37 -0.12 -9.84 -6.02
N LEU A 38 -0.60 -9.41 -4.85
CA LEU A 38 -0.42 -10.17 -3.61
C LEU A 38 -1.57 -11.12 -3.31
N GLY A 39 -2.69 -10.97 -3.98
CA GLY A 39 -3.89 -11.77 -3.72
C GLY A 39 -4.56 -11.41 -2.39
N ILE A 40 -4.35 -10.19 -1.90
CA ILE A 40 -4.97 -9.73 -0.65
C ILE A 40 -6.30 -9.04 -0.92
N THR A 41 -7.10 -8.90 0.12
CA THR A 41 -8.43 -8.31 0.02
C THR A 41 -8.37 -6.81 -0.21
N LEU A 42 -9.13 -6.33 -1.18
CA LEU A 42 -9.34 -4.91 -1.40
C LEU A 42 -10.62 -4.49 -0.69
N THR A 43 -10.53 -3.47 0.16
CA THR A 43 -11.67 -2.94 0.90
C THR A 43 -11.85 -1.45 0.61
N LYS A 44 -12.95 -0.89 1.08
CA LYS A 44 -13.20 0.55 0.98
C LYS A 44 -13.25 1.16 2.36
N HIS A 45 -12.67 2.35 2.50
CA HIS A 45 -12.73 3.11 3.73
C HIS A 45 -14.17 3.62 3.92
N ASN A 46 -14.72 3.44 5.11
CA ASN A 46 -16.12 3.78 5.38
C ASN A 46 -16.44 5.28 5.23
N ASP A 47 -15.50 6.14 5.60
CA ASP A 47 -15.74 7.59 5.60
C ASP A 47 -15.52 8.24 4.25
N THR A 48 -14.51 7.79 3.51
CA THR A 48 -14.10 8.44 2.26
C THR A 48 -14.43 7.64 1.02
N GLY A 49 -14.73 6.35 1.16
CA GLY A 49 -14.94 5.46 0.03
C GLY A 49 -13.66 5.09 -0.73
N ASP A 50 -12.51 5.50 -0.22
CA ASP A 50 -11.22 5.16 -0.84
C ASP A 50 -10.96 3.67 -0.75
N LYS A 51 -10.35 3.13 -1.80
CA LYS A 51 -9.94 1.73 -1.81
C LYS A 51 -8.70 1.56 -0.93
N ILE A 52 -8.69 0.52 -0.12
CA ILE A 52 -7.59 0.22 0.79
C ILE A 52 -7.23 -1.26 0.68
N ALA A 53 -5.93 -1.53 0.59
CA ALA A 53 -5.39 -2.87 0.77
C ALA A 53 -4.45 -2.83 1.97
N ALA A 54 -4.58 -3.79 2.87
CA ALA A 54 -3.77 -3.83 4.08
C ALA A 54 -3.29 -5.25 4.34
N PHE A 55 -2.13 -5.36 4.98
CA PHE A 55 -1.59 -6.64 5.41
C PHE A 55 -0.78 -6.47 6.69
N PRO A 56 -0.63 -7.53 7.51
CA PRO A 56 0.15 -7.44 8.75
C PRO A 56 1.60 -7.05 8.44
N TYR A 57 2.21 -6.24 9.33
CA TYR A 57 3.56 -5.74 9.09
C TYR A 57 4.59 -6.86 8.91
N HIS A 58 4.43 -7.99 9.59
CA HIS A 58 5.36 -9.11 9.49
C HIS A 58 5.28 -9.85 8.15
N ALA A 59 4.24 -9.60 7.36
CA ALA A 59 4.10 -10.20 6.04
C ALA A 59 4.86 -9.44 4.96
N LEU A 60 5.43 -8.27 5.29
CA LEU A 60 6.14 -7.44 4.31
C LEU A 60 7.28 -8.20 3.65
N ASP A 61 8.04 -8.97 4.43
CA ASP A 61 9.18 -9.74 3.90
C ASP A 61 8.76 -10.76 2.83
N ALA A 62 7.53 -11.27 2.92
CA ALA A 62 7.00 -12.20 1.93
C ALA A 62 6.40 -11.46 0.73
N TYR A 63 5.81 -10.31 0.96
CA TYR A 63 5.06 -9.58 -0.08
C TYR A 63 5.93 -8.60 -0.89
N LEU A 64 6.92 -7.98 -0.27
CA LEU A 64 7.78 -7.02 -0.94
C LEU A 64 8.46 -7.60 -2.20
N PRO A 65 9.06 -8.79 -2.15
CA PRO A 65 9.66 -9.38 -3.35
C PRO A 65 8.65 -9.60 -4.46
N LYS A 66 7.41 -9.92 -4.13
CA LYS A 66 6.37 -10.13 -5.14
C LYS A 66 6.05 -8.83 -5.89
N LEU A 67 5.97 -7.72 -5.18
CA LEU A 67 5.75 -6.41 -5.79
C LEU A 67 6.92 -6.01 -6.69
N ILE A 68 8.13 -6.23 -6.23
CA ILE A 68 9.34 -5.91 -6.99
C ILE A 68 9.45 -6.75 -8.25
N ARG A 69 9.15 -8.05 -8.16
CA ARG A 69 9.16 -8.96 -9.30
C ARG A 69 8.12 -8.59 -10.34
N ALA A 70 7.00 -8.01 -9.90
CA ALA A 70 5.96 -7.52 -10.82
C ALA A 70 6.36 -6.23 -11.52
N GLY A 71 7.53 -5.67 -11.22
CA GLY A 71 8.05 -4.48 -11.87
C GLY A 71 7.68 -3.18 -11.19
N HIS A 72 7.22 -3.24 -9.95
CA HIS A 72 6.82 -2.05 -9.20
C HIS A 72 7.92 -1.54 -8.29
N ARG A 73 8.03 -0.23 -8.19
CA ARG A 73 8.84 0.41 -7.16
C ARG A 73 7.99 0.53 -5.91
N VAL A 74 8.62 0.37 -4.75
CA VAL A 74 7.92 0.42 -3.47
C VAL A 74 8.60 1.44 -2.56
N ALA A 75 7.83 2.36 -2.03
CA ALA A 75 8.28 3.30 -1.01
C ALA A 75 7.57 2.97 0.30
N ILE A 76 8.34 2.70 1.33
CA ILE A 76 7.81 2.34 2.64
C ILE A 76 7.90 3.55 3.55
N CYS A 77 6.77 3.93 4.15
CA CYS A 77 6.68 5.10 5.00
C CYS A 77 6.12 4.73 6.36
N ASP A 78 6.61 5.37 7.39
CA ASP A 78 6.04 5.29 8.73
C ASP A 78 5.14 6.48 8.98
N GLY A 79 4.03 6.24 9.66
CA GLY A 79 3.29 7.35 10.19
C GLY A 79 1.82 7.40 9.81
N CYS A 80 1.06 6.76 10.59
CA CYS A 80 -0.36 7.06 10.73
C CYS A 80 -0.57 7.81 12.03
#